data_2bf8475b7adf51ccf708a5d6d9427df7
#
_entry.id   2bf8475b7adf51ccf708a5d6d9427df7
#
_cell.length_a   1.000
_cell.length_b   1.000
_cell.length_c   1.000
_cell.angle_alpha   90.00
_cell.angle_beta   90.00
_cell.angle_gamma   90.00
#
_symmetry.space_group_name_H-M   'P 1'
#
loop_
_entity.id
_entity.type
_entity.pdbx_description
1 polymer ?
#
loop_
_entity_poly.entity_id
_entity_poly.type
_entity_poly.pdbx_seq_one_letter_code
_entity_poly.pdbx_strand_id
1 'polypeptide(L)'
;MKIKLYLISAIALVFLTGCSKKIVSPSNGPIVVDAGNQAGNEVQTGVAPDLATYYQADWSSFKSGGNAELSMGGRSLNSSMQMRMHRGKAIYVSLRPIMGIEAAKMVISGDSILLVDKLHKRYVYEKASLLTNGVPVTVDILQDIFLGRAFELGKGSFTHALKDDFTVEPTADGKIKLKPINQFKGFEYNFIYDSKGNILSLDVTPSKSGASTYSVTYSDIKPSLAGRVAGEVKVATKMGGKAFVLNLDYKDMKWNEVFTIDTNAPGSKYKRIEAKDIMSIFGGGN
;
A
#
# COMPACT_ATOMS: atom_id res chain seq x y z
N MET A 1 -4.45 -25.59 -1.01
CA MET A 1 -3.34 -24.81 -0.42
C MET A 1 -3.78 -23.35 -0.39
N LYS A 2 -4.07 -22.80 0.79
CA LYS A 2 -4.54 -21.41 0.92
C LYS A 2 -3.33 -20.48 0.76
N ILE A 3 -3.27 -19.75 -0.35
CA ILE A 3 -2.27 -18.70 -0.57
C ILE A 3 -2.60 -17.59 0.42
N LYS A 4 -1.80 -17.47 1.47
CA LYS A 4 -1.93 -16.42 2.45
C LYS A 4 -1.04 -15.25 1.99
N LEU A 5 -1.65 -14.18 1.52
CA LEU A 5 -0.95 -12.96 1.07
C LEU A 5 -0.50 -12.16 2.32
N TYR A 6 0.61 -12.59 2.93
CA TYR A 6 1.09 -12.03 4.20
C TYR A 6 1.85 -10.70 4.07
N LEU A 7 2.29 -10.29 2.88
CA LEU A 7 3.15 -9.11 2.76
C LEU A 7 2.45 -7.81 3.17
N ILE A 8 1.20 -7.63 2.73
CA ILE A 8 0.39 -6.47 3.13
C ILE A 8 0.01 -6.58 4.59
N SER A 9 -0.13 -7.81 5.10
CA SER A 9 -0.30 -8.10 6.52
C SER A 9 0.90 -7.66 7.37
N ALA A 10 2.12 -7.80 6.87
CA ALA A 10 3.33 -7.39 7.59
C ALA A 10 3.47 -5.87 7.67
N ILE A 11 3.07 -5.15 6.61
CA ILE A 11 3.01 -3.69 6.61
C ILE A 11 1.99 -3.21 7.65
N ALA A 12 0.88 -3.90 7.77
CA ALA A 12 -0.16 -3.67 8.76
C ALA A 12 0.31 -3.90 10.21
N LEU A 13 1.20 -4.84 10.41
CA LEU A 13 1.66 -5.29 11.72
C LEU A 13 2.45 -4.23 12.51
N VAL A 14 3.13 -3.30 11.84
CA VAL A 14 3.91 -2.25 12.49
C VAL A 14 3.03 -1.29 13.30
N PHE A 15 1.77 -1.16 12.92
CA PHE A 15 0.90 -0.12 13.45
C PHE A 15 0.26 -0.44 14.81
N LEU A 16 0.42 -1.63 15.37
CA LEU A 16 -0.41 -2.08 16.48
C LEU A 16 0.25 -2.11 17.87
N THR A 17 1.48 -1.59 18.01
CA THR A 17 2.19 -1.62 19.30
C THR A 17 1.98 -0.40 20.21
N GLY A 18 1.00 0.45 19.94
CA GLY A 18 0.75 1.68 20.69
C GLY A 18 -0.58 1.72 21.44
N CYS A 19 -0.51 1.71 22.76
CA CYS A 19 -1.47 2.20 23.76
C CYS A 19 -2.98 2.03 23.57
N SER A 20 -3.56 1.18 24.41
CA SER A 20 -5.00 1.20 24.74
C SER A 20 -5.45 2.55 25.29
N LYS A 21 -6.13 3.37 24.52
CA LYS A 21 -6.99 4.45 25.02
C LYS A 21 -8.38 4.35 24.42
N LYS A 22 -9.36 4.46 25.32
CA LYS A 22 -10.82 4.49 25.19
C LYS A 22 -11.40 4.59 23.78
N ILE A 23 -12.22 3.59 23.50
CA ILE A 23 -13.13 3.45 22.37
C ILE A 23 -14.17 4.58 22.41
N VAL A 24 -14.22 5.39 21.36
CA VAL A 24 -15.40 6.17 21.00
C VAL A 24 -16.06 5.42 19.87
N SER A 25 -17.26 4.89 20.10
CA SER A 25 -18.08 4.27 19.07
C SER A 25 -18.59 5.32 18.10
N PRO A 26 -18.40 5.18 16.78
CA PRO A 26 -19.11 6.02 15.83
C PRO A 26 -20.56 5.56 15.73
N SER A 27 -21.49 6.51 15.87
CA SER A 27 -22.92 6.33 15.67
C SER A 27 -23.20 6.01 14.19
N ASN A 28 -23.94 4.93 13.95
CA ASN A 28 -24.51 4.59 12.66
C ASN A 28 -25.64 5.59 12.31
N GLY A 29 -25.38 6.46 11.35
CA GLY A 29 -26.42 7.20 10.64
C GLY A 29 -26.54 6.65 9.21
N PRO A 30 -27.75 6.43 8.67
CA PRO A 30 -27.92 5.96 7.32
C PRO A 30 -27.57 7.07 6.32
N ILE A 31 -26.67 6.76 5.37
CA ILE A 31 -26.36 7.65 4.24
C ILE A 31 -27.47 7.45 3.21
N VAL A 32 -28.33 8.44 3.04
CA VAL A 32 -29.28 8.55 1.93
C VAL A 32 -28.49 8.99 0.70
N VAL A 33 -28.46 8.16 -0.33
CA VAL A 33 -27.91 8.52 -1.64
C VAL A 33 -29.05 9.08 -2.47
N ASP A 34 -29.01 10.38 -2.72
CA ASP A 34 -29.95 11.06 -3.59
C ASP A 34 -29.57 10.80 -5.07
N ALA A 35 -30.47 10.19 -5.80
CA ALA A 35 -30.31 9.86 -7.19
C ALA A 35 -30.72 11.05 -8.07
N GLY A 36 -29.76 11.91 -8.37
CA GLY A 36 -29.90 12.98 -9.37
C GLY A 36 -29.69 12.48 -10.79
N ASN A 37 -30.78 12.31 -11.49
CA ASN A 37 -30.89 12.00 -12.91
C ASN A 37 -30.38 13.15 -13.77
N GLN A 38 -29.39 12.91 -14.68
CA GLN A 38 -29.37 13.65 -15.94
C GLN A 38 -28.69 12.82 -17.04
N ALA A 39 -29.50 12.55 -18.05
CA ALA A 39 -29.11 11.93 -19.30
C ALA A 39 -28.27 12.87 -20.17
N GLY A 40 -27.24 12.34 -20.74
CA GLY A 40 -26.46 12.95 -21.79
C GLY A 40 -25.63 11.86 -22.48
N ASN A 41 -26.24 11.12 -23.41
CA ASN A 41 -25.55 10.18 -24.28
C ASN A 41 -24.69 10.98 -25.28
N GLU A 42 -23.40 11.09 -25.01
CA GLU A 42 -22.40 11.19 -26.07
C GLU A 42 -21.59 9.91 -26.07
N VAL A 43 -21.87 9.05 -27.03
CA VAL A 43 -21.00 7.94 -27.39
C VAL A 43 -19.75 8.55 -28.02
N GLN A 44 -18.76 8.83 -27.17
CA GLN A 44 -17.43 9.12 -27.68
C GLN A 44 -16.85 7.84 -28.26
N THR A 45 -16.78 7.82 -29.58
CA THR A 45 -16.00 6.85 -30.35
C THR A 45 -14.56 6.88 -29.82
N GLY A 46 -14.20 5.84 -29.08
CA GLY A 46 -12.98 5.81 -28.30
C GLY A 46 -11.73 5.79 -29.16
N VAL A 47 -11.04 6.91 -29.18
CA VAL A 47 -9.59 6.92 -29.43
C VAL A 47 -8.96 6.15 -28.29
N ALA A 48 -8.21 5.08 -28.58
CA ALA A 48 -7.47 4.34 -27.58
C ALA A 48 -6.59 5.32 -26.80
N PRO A 49 -6.65 5.34 -25.46
CA PRO A 49 -5.89 6.30 -24.67
C PRO A 49 -4.39 6.12 -24.93
N ASP A 50 -3.67 7.23 -25.07
CA ASP A 50 -2.24 7.22 -25.25
C ASP A 50 -1.57 6.64 -23.99
N LEU A 51 -0.93 5.47 -24.12
CA LEU A 51 -0.21 4.80 -23.05
C LEU A 51 0.86 5.68 -22.39
N ALA A 52 1.41 6.64 -23.13
CA ALA A 52 2.41 7.56 -22.61
C ALA A 52 1.91 8.37 -21.39
N THR A 53 0.60 8.59 -21.28
CA THR A 53 -0.03 9.27 -20.14
C THR A 53 0.16 8.52 -18.83
N TYR A 54 0.37 7.20 -18.87
CA TYR A 54 0.48 6.33 -17.69
C TYR A 54 1.93 5.97 -17.35
N TYR A 55 2.92 6.35 -18.19
CA TYR A 55 4.32 6.05 -17.91
C TYR A 55 4.80 6.79 -16.67
N GLN A 56 5.64 6.09 -15.91
CA GLN A 56 6.18 6.59 -14.66
C GLN A 56 7.56 7.22 -14.86
N ALA A 57 7.75 8.41 -14.30
CA ALA A 57 9.05 9.05 -14.30
C ALA A 57 9.96 8.47 -13.20
N ASP A 58 11.28 8.56 -13.42
CA ASP A 58 12.29 8.10 -12.48
C ASP A 58 12.46 9.08 -11.31
N TRP A 59 12.82 8.52 -10.16
CA TRP A 59 13.17 9.24 -8.96
C TRP A 59 14.21 8.46 -8.15
N SER A 60 14.98 9.13 -7.31
CA SER A 60 16.03 8.49 -6.51
C SER A 60 15.65 8.31 -5.05
N SER A 61 14.96 9.27 -4.48
CA SER A 61 14.50 9.21 -3.10
C SER A 61 13.17 9.94 -2.90
N PHE A 62 12.44 9.52 -1.87
CA PHE A 62 11.18 10.11 -1.44
C PHE A 62 11.16 10.24 0.08
N LYS A 63 10.62 11.35 0.57
CA LYS A 63 10.40 11.58 1.99
C LYS A 63 9.07 12.29 2.17
N SER A 64 8.27 11.83 3.13
CA SER A 64 7.02 12.48 3.51
C SER A 64 6.78 12.33 5.00
N GLY A 65 6.24 13.36 5.62
CA GLY A 65 5.48 13.25 6.86
C GLY A 65 4.04 12.84 6.55
N GLY A 66 3.20 12.77 7.60
CA GLY A 66 1.77 12.52 7.41
C GLY A 66 1.14 11.74 8.54
N ASN A 67 0.01 11.12 8.24
CA ASN A 67 -0.73 10.30 9.19
C ASN A 67 -0.89 8.88 8.66
N ALA A 68 -0.98 7.95 9.59
CA ALA A 68 -1.34 6.57 9.31
C ALA A 68 -2.46 6.16 10.26
N GLU A 69 -3.53 5.62 9.71
CA GLU A 69 -4.62 5.01 10.46
C GLU A 69 -4.74 3.55 10.11
N LEU A 70 -4.76 2.72 11.14
CA LEU A 70 -4.96 1.30 11.01
C LEU A 70 -6.24 0.89 11.71
N SER A 71 -7.12 0.21 10.99
CA SER A 71 -8.33 -0.38 11.54
C SER A 71 -8.34 -1.90 11.35
N MET A 72 -8.61 -2.65 12.43
CA MET A 72 -8.73 -4.11 12.39
C MET A 72 -9.73 -4.61 13.44
N GLY A 73 -10.74 -5.37 13.02
CA GLY A 73 -11.68 -6.01 13.92
C GLY A 73 -12.43 -5.03 14.84
N GLY A 74 -12.76 -3.83 14.35
CA GLY A 74 -13.46 -2.80 15.11
C GLY A 74 -12.57 -1.93 16.00
N ARG A 75 -11.25 -2.13 15.98
CA ARG A 75 -10.28 -1.26 16.67
C ARG A 75 -9.58 -0.38 15.64
N SER A 76 -9.34 0.89 15.97
CA SER A 76 -8.60 1.84 15.15
C SER A 76 -7.44 2.43 15.93
N LEU A 77 -6.31 2.60 15.24
CA LEU A 77 -5.09 3.22 15.75
C LEU A 77 -4.65 4.32 14.79
N ASN A 78 -4.52 5.53 15.31
CA ASN A 78 -4.01 6.68 14.57
C ASN A 78 -2.61 7.04 15.06
N SER A 79 -1.74 7.40 14.12
CA SER A 79 -0.38 7.82 14.42
C SER A 79 0.09 8.86 13.41
N SER A 80 0.87 9.84 13.85
CA SER A 80 1.71 10.55 12.90
C SER A 80 2.75 9.60 12.33
N MET A 81 3.08 9.80 11.06
CA MET A 81 3.96 8.93 10.29
C MET A 81 5.09 9.74 9.65
N GLN A 82 6.25 9.12 9.52
CA GLN A 82 7.29 9.54 8.60
C GLN A 82 7.64 8.39 7.67
N MET A 83 7.59 8.63 6.37
CA MET A 83 8.02 7.69 5.34
C MET A 83 9.26 8.21 4.63
N ARG A 84 10.21 7.31 4.36
CA ARG A 84 11.40 7.58 3.54
C ARG A 84 11.64 6.40 2.63
N MET A 85 12.03 6.66 1.39
CA MET A 85 12.32 5.62 0.42
C MET A 85 13.58 5.98 -0.38
N HIS A 86 14.46 5.02 -0.60
CA HIS A 86 15.45 5.04 -1.66
C HIS A 86 15.00 4.09 -2.76
N ARG A 87 14.87 4.59 -3.98
CA ARG A 87 14.29 3.85 -5.11
C ARG A 87 14.98 2.50 -5.30
N GLY A 88 14.18 1.42 -5.33
CA GLY A 88 14.64 0.05 -5.48
C GLY A 88 15.51 -0.51 -4.35
N LYS A 89 15.82 0.29 -3.32
CA LYS A 89 16.76 -0.11 -2.26
C LYS A 89 16.12 -0.31 -0.90
N ALA A 90 15.33 0.67 -0.44
CA ALA A 90 14.75 0.61 0.90
C ALA A 90 13.48 1.44 1.05
N ILE A 91 12.63 1.00 1.97
CA ILE A 91 11.46 1.72 2.50
C ILE A 91 11.63 1.79 4.02
N TYR A 92 11.48 2.96 4.59
CA TYR A 92 11.43 3.19 6.03
C TYR A 92 10.12 3.87 6.38
N VAL A 93 9.42 3.32 7.37
CA VAL A 93 8.22 3.91 7.97
C VAL A 93 8.40 3.99 9.48
N SER A 94 8.17 5.17 10.04
CA SER A 94 8.21 5.44 11.48
C SER A 94 6.86 5.92 11.95
N LEU A 95 6.40 5.40 13.08
CA LEU A 95 5.14 5.75 13.73
C LEU A 95 5.39 6.46 15.05
N ARG A 96 4.70 7.57 15.23
CA ARG A 96 4.87 8.48 16.37
C ARG A 96 3.52 8.87 16.96
N PRO A 97 2.82 7.95 17.63
CA PRO A 97 1.46 8.17 18.12
C PRO A 97 1.38 9.20 19.27
N ILE A 98 2.47 9.45 19.98
CA ILE A 98 2.50 10.31 21.16
C ILE A 98 3.61 11.34 21.02
N MET A 99 3.25 12.61 20.96
CA MET A 99 4.18 13.78 21.06
C MET A 99 5.46 13.65 20.20
N GLY A 100 5.37 13.03 19.01
CA GLY A 100 6.51 12.85 18.12
C GLY A 100 7.50 11.75 18.53
N ILE A 101 7.25 11.00 19.62
CA ILE A 101 8.08 9.88 20.06
C ILE A 101 7.85 8.69 19.13
N GLU A 102 8.94 8.19 18.53
CA GLU A 102 8.90 7.00 17.68
C GLU A 102 8.60 5.75 18.52
N ALA A 103 7.39 5.22 18.37
CA ALA A 103 6.94 4.02 19.06
C ALA A 103 7.27 2.73 18.27
N ALA A 104 7.23 2.82 16.94
CA ALA A 104 7.54 1.71 16.08
C ALA A 104 8.21 2.17 14.78
N LYS A 105 9.03 1.30 14.19
CA LYS A 105 9.56 1.51 12.83
C LYS A 105 9.49 0.21 12.02
N MET A 106 9.32 0.36 10.72
CA MET A 106 9.49 -0.68 9.72
C MET A 106 10.57 -0.28 8.74
N VAL A 107 11.42 -1.23 8.39
CA VAL A 107 12.39 -1.07 7.30
C VAL A 107 12.27 -2.28 6.37
N ILE A 108 12.10 -2.03 5.09
CA ILE A 108 12.15 -3.05 4.05
C ILE A 108 13.36 -2.74 3.19
N SER A 109 14.28 -3.68 3.03
CA SER A 109 15.47 -3.50 2.20
C SER A 109 15.95 -4.82 1.62
N GLY A 110 16.23 -4.84 0.30
CA GLY A 110 16.52 -6.10 -0.40
C GLY A 110 15.41 -7.13 -0.17
N ASP A 111 15.77 -8.32 0.32
CA ASP A 111 14.81 -9.39 0.68
C ASP A 111 14.55 -9.44 2.21
N SER A 112 14.66 -8.32 2.92
CA SER A 112 14.47 -8.31 4.38
C SER A 112 13.42 -7.31 4.83
N ILE A 113 12.70 -7.69 5.89
CA ILE A 113 11.78 -6.82 6.64
C ILE A 113 12.21 -6.79 8.09
N LEU A 114 12.47 -5.60 8.59
CA LEU A 114 12.75 -5.31 9.99
C LEU A 114 11.57 -4.53 10.57
N LEU A 115 10.92 -5.08 11.59
CA LEU A 115 9.89 -4.42 12.38
C LEU A 115 10.43 -4.20 13.79
N VAL A 116 10.39 -2.99 14.31
CA VAL A 116 10.88 -2.66 15.64
C VAL A 116 9.76 -2.04 16.46
N ASP A 117 9.41 -2.69 17.57
CA ASP A 117 8.57 -2.17 18.64
C ASP A 117 9.48 -1.55 19.71
N LYS A 118 9.59 -0.22 19.69
CA LYS A 118 10.45 0.51 20.61
C LYS A 118 9.89 0.59 22.02
N LEU A 119 8.56 0.53 22.17
CA LEU A 119 7.91 0.61 23.47
C LEU A 119 8.18 -0.64 24.31
N HIS A 120 8.12 -1.82 23.68
CA HIS A 120 8.36 -3.08 24.36
C HIS A 120 9.75 -3.66 24.10
N LYS A 121 10.62 -2.92 23.41
CA LYS A 121 12.01 -3.33 23.10
C LYS A 121 12.07 -4.70 22.42
N ARG A 122 11.28 -4.91 21.38
CA ARG A 122 11.21 -6.14 20.58
C ARG A 122 11.40 -5.82 19.11
N TYR A 123 11.83 -6.82 18.37
CA TYR A 123 11.88 -6.69 16.91
C TYR A 123 11.66 -8.03 16.21
N VAL A 124 11.17 -7.95 14.97
CA VAL A 124 11.16 -9.04 14.00
C VAL A 124 12.12 -8.70 12.89
N TYR A 125 12.88 -9.68 12.45
CA TYR A 125 13.74 -9.56 11.29
C TYR A 125 13.59 -10.83 10.46
N GLU A 126 12.90 -10.71 9.31
CA GLU A 126 12.53 -11.84 8.46
C GLU A 126 12.81 -11.53 7.00
N LYS A 127 12.85 -12.58 6.17
CA LYS A 127 12.91 -12.43 4.71
C LYS A 127 11.56 -11.97 4.18
N ALA A 128 11.56 -10.97 3.29
CA ALA A 128 10.35 -10.50 2.62
C ALA A 128 9.67 -11.61 1.81
N SER A 129 10.45 -12.48 1.17
CA SER A 129 9.96 -13.64 0.41
C SER A 129 9.12 -14.62 1.23
N LEU A 130 9.38 -14.76 2.53
CA LEU A 130 8.55 -15.58 3.43
C LEU A 130 7.16 -14.97 3.65
N LEU A 131 7.04 -13.65 3.58
CA LEU A 131 5.79 -12.93 3.79
C LEU A 131 4.98 -12.81 2.49
N THR A 132 5.65 -12.79 1.33
CA THR A 132 4.99 -12.71 0.02
C THR A 132 4.48 -14.06 -0.49
N ASN A 133 4.84 -15.15 0.18
CA ASN A 133 4.48 -16.51 -0.23
C ASN A 133 4.85 -16.82 -1.71
N GLY A 134 6.03 -16.38 -2.12
CA GLY A 134 6.56 -16.60 -3.47
C GLY A 134 6.04 -15.62 -4.53
N VAL A 135 5.22 -14.63 -4.18
CA VAL A 135 4.90 -13.53 -5.09
C VAL A 135 6.16 -12.65 -5.24
N PRO A 136 6.62 -12.35 -6.47
CA PRO A 136 7.86 -11.61 -6.70
C PRO A 136 7.65 -10.09 -6.50
N VAL A 137 7.33 -9.72 -5.25
CA VAL A 137 7.18 -8.31 -4.85
C VAL A 137 8.53 -7.79 -4.39
N THR A 138 9.12 -6.92 -5.19
CA THR A 138 10.40 -6.26 -4.90
C THR A 138 10.19 -4.94 -4.15
N VAL A 139 11.26 -4.31 -3.67
CA VAL A 139 11.18 -3.03 -2.94
C VAL A 139 10.59 -1.93 -3.82
N ASP A 140 10.97 -1.87 -5.09
CA ASP A 140 10.45 -0.89 -6.05
C ASP A 140 8.96 -1.09 -6.34
N ILE A 141 8.47 -2.33 -6.44
CA ILE A 141 7.03 -2.63 -6.57
C ILE A 141 6.26 -2.16 -5.34
N LEU A 142 6.79 -2.40 -4.13
CA LEU A 142 6.16 -1.88 -2.91
C LEU A 142 6.12 -0.35 -2.88
N GLN A 143 7.17 0.30 -3.34
CA GLN A 143 7.21 1.75 -3.47
C GLN A 143 6.15 2.26 -4.45
N ASP A 144 5.98 1.56 -5.57
CA ASP A 144 4.93 1.89 -6.54
C ASP A 144 3.52 1.70 -5.97
N ILE A 145 3.28 0.63 -5.18
CA ILE A 145 2.01 0.46 -4.46
C ILE A 145 1.76 1.63 -3.49
N PHE A 146 2.76 2.04 -2.71
CA PHE A 146 2.63 3.14 -1.75
C PHE A 146 2.44 4.51 -2.40
N LEU A 147 2.88 4.68 -3.63
CA LEU A 147 2.80 5.97 -4.34
C LEU A 147 1.66 6.02 -5.38
N GLY A 148 0.93 4.92 -5.58
CA GLY A 148 -0.10 4.85 -6.61
C GLY A 148 0.48 4.83 -8.01
N ARG A 149 1.42 3.93 -8.28
CA ARG A 149 2.09 3.79 -9.57
C ARG A 149 1.88 2.37 -10.11
N ALA A 150 1.66 2.24 -11.41
CA ALA A 150 1.51 0.94 -12.03
C ALA A 150 2.86 0.21 -12.17
N PHE A 151 2.81 -1.12 -12.16
CA PHE A 151 3.97 -2.01 -12.24
C PHE A 151 3.59 -3.35 -12.85
N GLU A 152 4.58 -4.10 -13.32
CA GLU A 152 4.45 -5.53 -13.62
C GLU A 152 5.26 -6.35 -12.61
N LEU A 153 4.63 -7.35 -12.03
CA LEU A 153 5.28 -8.26 -11.06
C LEU A 153 6.48 -8.95 -11.69
N GLY A 154 7.63 -8.85 -11.03
CA GLY A 154 8.90 -9.41 -11.50
C GLY A 154 9.65 -8.56 -12.53
N LYS A 155 9.06 -7.47 -13.04
CA LYS A 155 9.71 -6.56 -14.01
C LYS A 155 9.92 -5.15 -13.48
N GLY A 156 9.03 -4.62 -12.62
CA GLY A 156 9.12 -3.29 -12.03
C GLY A 156 8.08 -2.31 -12.53
N SER A 157 8.36 -1.00 -12.41
CA SER A 157 7.42 0.08 -12.73
C SER A 157 7.02 0.13 -14.19
N PHE A 158 5.77 0.52 -14.45
CA PHE A 158 5.26 0.72 -15.79
C PHE A 158 5.93 1.94 -16.45
N THR A 159 6.83 1.66 -17.39
CA THR A 159 7.57 2.63 -18.19
C THR A 159 7.37 2.33 -19.68
N HIS A 160 7.91 3.18 -20.54
CA HIS A 160 7.89 2.92 -21.98
C HIS A 160 8.45 1.54 -22.37
N ALA A 161 9.43 1.02 -21.61
CA ALA A 161 10.02 -0.30 -21.87
C ALA A 161 9.04 -1.47 -21.67
N LEU A 162 7.97 -1.26 -20.88
CA LEU A 162 6.96 -2.27 -20.60
C LEU A 162 5.63 -2.01 -21.35
N LYS A 163 5.61 -1.14 -22.35
CA LYS A 163 4.37 -0.75 -23.07
C LYS A 163 3.64 -1.95 -23.66
N ASP A 164 4.38 -2.92 -24.20
CA ASP A 164 3.83 -4.10 -24.87
C ASP A 164 3.45 -5.23 -23.89
N ASP A 165 3.73 -5.04 -22.60
CA ASP A 165 3.37 -5.98 -21.53
C ASP A 165 1.99 -5.69 -20.91
N PHE A 166 1.30 -4.65 -21.38
CA PHE A 166 0.01 -4.23 -20.83
C PHE A 166 -1.07 -4.09 -21.91
N THR A 167 -2.30 -4.37 -21.52
CA THR A 167 -3.50 -3.99 -22.27
C THR A 167 -4.16 -2.78 -21.62
N VAL A 168 -4.81 -1.97 -22.44
CA VAL A 168 -5.61 -0.82 -22.02
C VAL A 168 -7.04 -1.04 -22.46
N GLU A 169 -7.95 -1.12 -21.52
CA GLU A 169 -9.35 -1.41 -21.73
C GLU A 169 -10.21 -0.24 -21.21
N PRO A 170 -11.01 0.44 -22.03
CA PRO A 170 -12.00 1.38 -21.51
C PRO A 170 -13.08 0.61 -20.73
N THR A 171 -13.53 1.17 -19.62
CA THR A 171 -14.64 0.61 -18.85
C THR A 171 -15.94 1.31 -19.19
N ALA A 172 -17.08 0.69 -18.91
CA ALA A 172 -18.40 1.23 -19.22
C ALA A 172 -18.72 2.55 -18.50
N ASP A 173 -18.03 2.83 -17.38
CA ASP A 173 -18.16 4.07 -16.59
C ASP A 173 -17.13 5.15 -16.97
N GLY A 174 -16.49 5.01 -18.15
CA GLY A 174 -15.56 6.01 -18.70
C GLY A 174 -14.17 6.04 -18.05
N LYS A 175 -13.84 5.02 -17.24
CA LYS A 175 -12.50 4.82 -16.69
C LYS A 175 -11.63 3.99 -17.63
N ILE A 176 -10.37 3.90 -17.31
CA ILE A 176 -9.38 3.13 -18.05
C ILE A 176 -8.84 2.04 -17.13
N LYS A 177 -8.86 0.82 -17.61
CA LYS A 177 -8.26 -0.34 -16.95
C LYS A 177 -6.93 -0.67 -17.64
N LEU A 178 -5.84 -0.54 -16.90
CA LEU A 178 -4.51 -0.95 -17.32
C LEU A 178 -4.24 -2.33 -16.71
N LYS A 179 -4.08 -3.34 -17.55
CA LYS A 179 -3.93 -4.75 -17.11
C LYS A 179 -2.64 -5.33 -17.67
N PRO A 180 -1.73 -5.89 -16.83
CA PRO A 180 -0.62 -6.67 -17.32
C PRO A 180 -1.11 -7.89 -18.12
N ILE A 181 -0.48 -8.17 -19.26
CA ILE A 181 -0.81 -9.32 -20.10
C ILE A 181 -0.44 -10.62 -19.35
N ASN A 182 0.73 -10.64 -18.72
CA ASN A 182 1.20 -11.76 -17.93
C ASN A 182 0.72 -11.63 -16.49
N GLN A 183 -0.31 -12.38 -16.13
CA GLN A 183 -0.84 -12.42 -14.78
C GLN A 183 -0.07 -13.42 -13.91
N PHE A 184 -0.01 -13.18 -12.60
CA PHE A 184 0.64 -14.10 -11.69
C PHE A 184 -0.22 -15.33 -11.43
N LYS A 185 0.41 -16.50 -11.34
CA LYS A 185 -0.32 -17.76 -11.06
C LYS A 185 -1.03 -17.69 -9.70
N GLY A 186 -2.35 -17.70 -9.71
CA GLY A 186 -3.20 -17.73 -8.52
C GLY A 186 -3.97 -16.44 -8.24
N PHE A 187 -3.66 -15.34 -8.89
CA PHE A 187 -4.46 -14.11 -8.85
C PHE A 187 -4.24 -13.25 -10.10
N GLU A 188 -5.23 -12.41 -10.38
CA GLU A 188 -5.15 -11.34 -11.37
C GLU A 188 -5.04 -10.01 -10.66
N TYR A 189 -4.38 -9.04 -11.31
CA TYR A 189 -4.33 -7.66 -10.83
C TYR A 189 -4.42 -6.68 -11.98
N ASN A 190 -4.98 -5.52 -11.70
CA ASN A 190 -5.14 -4.43 -12.66
C ASN A 190 -5.15 -3.08 -11.95
N PHE A 191 -4.91 -2.03 -12.73
CA PHE A 191 -4.93 -0.66 -12.27
C PHE A 191 -6.08 0.07 -12.94
N ILE A 192 -6.87 0.82 -12.19
CA ILE A 192 -7.95 1.65 -12.68
C ILE A 192 -7.51 3.11 -12.65
N TYR A 193 -7.73 3.79 -13.78
CA TYR A 193 -7.43 5.21 -13.94
C TYR A 193 -8.69 5.98 -14.32
N ASP A 194 -8.74 7.25 -13.97
CA ASP A 194 -9.72 8.17 -14.54
C ASP A 194 -9.32 8.64 -15.96
N SER A 195 -10.21 9.36 -16.64
CA SER A 195 -9.96 9.92 -17.98
C SER A 195 -8.83 10.97 -18.03
N LYS A 196 -8.38 11.47 -16.86
CA LYS A 196 -7.27 12.43 -16.74
C LYS A 196 -5.91 11.75 -16.48
N GLY A 197 -5.88 10.41 -16.44
CA GLY A 197 -4.68 9.64 -16.12
C GLY A 197 -4.32 9.60 -14.62
N ASN A 198 -5.26 9.89 -13.72
CA ASN A 198 -5.06 9.68 -12.30
C ASN A 198 -5.39 8.24 -11.94
N ILE A 199 -4.50 7.58 -11.22
CA ILE A 199 -4.78 6.25 -10.67
C ILE A 199 -5.87 6.35 -9.61
N LEU A 200 -6.84 5.42 -9.66
CA LEU A 200 -7.94 5.30 -8.70
C LEU A 200 -7.77 4.08 -7.81
N SER A 201 -7.37 2.94 -8.38
CA SER A 201 -7.18 1.71 -7.61
C SER A 201 -6.18 0.75 -8.23
N LEU A 202 -5.65 -0.12 -7.38
CA LEU A 202 -5.05 -1.40 -7.71
C LEU A 202 -5.97 -2.48 -7.15
N ASP A 203 -6.56 -3.27 -8.02
CA ASP A 203 -7.46 -4.36 -7.67
C ASP A 203 -6.78 -5.71 -7.88
N VAL A 204 -6.85 -6.57 -6.85
CA VAL A 204 -6.29 -7.92 -6.91
C VAL A 204 -7.39 -8.93 -6.62
N THR A 205 -7.57 -9.84 -7.56
CA THR A 205 -8.63 -10.85 -7.52
C THR A 205 -8.02 -12.24 -7.61
N PRO A 206 -8.34 -13.17 -6.70
CA PRO A 206 -7.89 -14.54 -6.83
C PRO A 206 -8.43 -15.20 -8.09
N SER A 207 -7.59 -15.88 -8.85
CA SER A 207 -8.00 -16.53 -10.12
C SER A 207 -9.12 -17.58 -9.96
N LYS A 208 -9.30 -18.14 -8.75
CA LYS A 208 -10.30 -19.21 -8.49
C LYS A 208 -11.58 -18.74 -7.81
N SER A 209 -11.60 -17.59 -7.15
CA SER A 209 -12.76 -17.19 -6.33
C SER A 209 -13.54 -16.00 -6.89
N GLY A 210 -12.96 -15.24 -7.82
CA GLY A 210 -13.57 -14.01 -8.35
C GLY A 210 -13.75 -12.87 -7.34
N ALA A 211 -13.48 -13.12 -6.05
CA ALA A 211 -13.57 -12.12 -5.01
C ALA A 211 -12.23 -11.44 -4.78
N SER A 212 -12.23 -10.12 -4.64
CA SER A 212 -11.03 -9.36 -4.28
C SER A 212 -10.48 -9.85 -2.96
N THR A 213 -9.21 -10.20 -2.93
CA THR A 213 -8.50 -10.50 -1.68
C THR A 213 -8.01 -9.25 -1.01
N TYR A 214 -7.67 -8.24 -1.78
CA TYR A 214 -7.38 -6.90 -1.30
C TYR A 214 -7.55 -5.87 -2.43
N SER A 215 -7.73 -4.62 -2.03
CA SER A 215 -7.71 -3.47 -2.93
C SER A 215 -6.87 -2.35 -2.33
N VAL A 216 -6.26 -1.57 -3.21
CA VAL A 216 -5.63 -0.31 -2.83
C VAL A 216 -6.35 0.78 -3.59
N THR A 217 -6.91 1.75 -2.87
CA THR A 217 -7.52 2.93 -3.47
C THR A 217 -6.63 4.14 -3.26
N TYR A 218 -6.61 5.03 -4.23
CA TYR A 218 -5.75 6.20 -4.29
C TYR A 218 -6.58 7.46 -4.45
N SER A 219 -6.26 8.49 -3.71
CA SER A 219 -6.90 9.81 -3.78
C SER A 219 -5.88 10.92 -3.59
N ASP A 220 -6.34 12.18 -3.71
CA ASP A 220 -5.49 13.37 -3.59
C ASP A 220 -4.25 13.29 -4.52
N ILE A 221 -4.47 12.95 -5.80
CA ILE A 221 -3.40 12.76 -6.77
C ILE A 221 -2.68 14.07 -7.04
N LYS A 222 -1.37 14.09 -6.81
CA LYS A 222 -0.51 15.27 -6.94
C LYS A 222 0.50 15.11 -8.05
N PRO A 223 0.75 16.15 -8.85
CA PRO A 223 1.89 16.17 -9.75
C PRO A 223 3.19 16.20 -8.95
N SER A 224 4.19 15.46 -9.41
CA SER A 224 5.50 15.39 -8.77
C SER A 224 6.61 15.13 -9.78
N LEU A 225 7.87 15.11 -9.34
CA LEU A 225 9.00 14.68 -10.18
C LEU A 225 8.88 13.22 -10.63
N ALA A 226 8.22 12.38 -9.82
CA ALA A 226 7.99 10.97 -10.13
C ALA A 226 6.74 10.73 -11.02
N GLY A 227 6.15 11.79 -11.57
CA GLY A 227 4.87 11.76 -12.26
C GLY A 227 3.72 12.08 -11.31
N ARG A 228 2.54 11.49 -11.56
CA ARG A 228 1.37 11.64 -10.69
C ARG A 228 1.43 10.61 -9.57
N VAL A 229 1.34 11.05 -8.33
CA VAL A 229 1.40 10.20 -7.14
C VAL A 229 0.23 10.46 -6.20
N ALA A 230 -0.19 9.45 -5.47
CA ALA A 230 -1.26 9.57 -4.50
C ALA A 230 -0.80 10.36 -3.26
N GLY A 231 -1.60 11.31 -2.81
CA GLY A 231 -1.49 11.96 -1.50
C GLY A 231 -2.11 11.12 -0.40
N GLU A 232 -3.12 10.33 -0.75
CA GLU A 232 -3.77 9.39 0.16
C GLU A 232 -3.80 7.98 -0.44
N VAL A 233 -3.50 6.99 0.38
CA VAL A 233 -3.50 5.57 0.00
C VAL A 233 -4.29 4.79 1.04
N LYS A 234 -5.30 4.04 0.58
CA LYS A 234 -6.09 3.15 1.43
C LYS A 234 -5.93 1.72 0.96
N VAL A 235 -5.37 0.89 1.83
CA VAL A 235 -5.27 -0.56 1.62
C VAL A 235 -6.38 -1.25 2.40
N ALA A 236 -7.19 -2.07 1.73
CA ALA A 236 -8.25 -2.84 2.35
C ALA A 236 -8.09 -4.33 2.03
N THR A 237 -8.22 -5.17 3.05
CA THR A 237 -8.16 -6.63 2.91
C THR A 237 -8.93 -7.32 4.03
N LYS A 238 -9.00 -8.67 3.98
CA LYS A 238 -9.52 -9.50 5.07
C LYS A 238 -8.42 -10.40 5.61
N MET A 239 -8.21 -10.36 6.92
CA MET A 239 -7.22 -11.18 7.63
C MET A 239 -7.91 -12.03 8.71
N GLY A 240 -7.82 -13.35 8.59
CA GLY A 240 -8.48 -14.26 9.55
C GLY A 240 -9.99 -14.00 9.68
N GLY A 241 -10.65 -13.59 8.58
CA GLY A 241 -12.08 -13.23 8.57
C GLY A 241 -12.40 -11.80 9.05
N LYS A 242 -11.45 -11.08 9.63
CA LYS A 242 -11.62 -9.69 10.09
C LYS A 242 -11.23 -8.71 8.99
N ALA A 243 -12.01 -7.63 8.84
CA ALA A 243 -11.64 -6.52 7.96
C ALA A 243 -10.39 -5.82 8.50
N PHE A 244 -9.49 -5.52 7.60
CA PHE A 244 -8.27 -4.77 7.83
C PHE A 244 -8.23 -3.58 6.87
N VAL A 245 -8.02 -2.39 7.38
CA VAL A 245 -7.88 -1.16 6.58
C VAL A 245 -6.68 -0.37 7.09
N LEU A 246 -5.80 0.02 6.16
CA LEU A 246 -4.70 0.94 6.41
C LEU A 246 -4.91 2.17 5.54
N ASN A 247 -5.03 3.34 6.15
CA ASN A 247 -5.04 4.64 5.49
C ASN A 247 -3.70 5.34 5.73
N LEU A 248 -3.10 5.85 4.65
CA LEU A 248 -1.90 6.69 4.69
C LEU A 248 -2.25 8.04 4.06
N ASP A 249 -1.95 9.12 4.75
CA ASP A 249 -2.10 10.51 4.30
C ASP A 249 -0.72 11.15 4.28
N TYR A 250 -0.22 11.50 3.09
CA TYR A 250 1.10 12.07 2.89
C TYR A 250 1.08 13.60 2.90
N LYS A 251 1.97 14.18 3.70
CA LYS A 251 2.18 15.63 3.81
C LYS A 251 3.63 15.98 3.51
N ASP A 252 3.85 17.15 2.92
CA ASP A 252 5.19 17.67 2.65
C ASP A 252 6.08 16.68 1.88
N MET A 253 5.56 16.14 0.77
CA MET A 253 6.31 15.23 -0.10
C MET A 253 7.55 15.90 -0.68
N LYS A 254 8.72 15.29 -0.47
CA LYS A 254 10.01 15.74 -0.97
C LYS A 254 10.68 14.64 -1.76
N TRP A 255 11.32 15.03 -2.85
CA TRP A 255 11.92 14.14 -3.82
C TRP A 255 13.40 14.41 -3.99
N ASN A 256 14.16 13.36 -4.26
CA ASN A 256 15.57 13.41 -4.60
C ASN A 256 16.45 14.10 -3.55
N GLU A 257 16.00 14.12 -2.28
CA GLU A 257 16.80 14.57 -1.15
C GLU A 257 17.81 13.50 -0.71
N VAL A 258 18.96 13.93 -0.21
CA VAL A 258 19.98 13.05 0.36
C VAL A 258 19.66 12.77 1.83
N PHE A 259 19.50 11.50 2.19
CA PHE A 259 19.37 11.02 3.57
C PHE A 259 19.81 9.56 3.66
N THR A 260 19.94 9.05 4.88
CA THR A 260 20.27 7.65 5.14
C THR A 260 19.07 6.91 5.73
N ILE A 261 18.95 5.62 5.42
CA ILE A 261 18.04 4.67 6.07
C ILE A 261 18.89 3.63 6.77
N ASP A 262 18.81 3.55 8.10
CA ASP A 262 19.46 2.50 8.88
C ASP A 262 18.65 1.21 8.75
N THR A 263 19.24 0.20 8.12
CA THR A 263 18.67 -1.12 7.87
C THR A 263 19.10 -2.17 8.90
N ASN A 264 19.92 -1.80 9.87
CA ASN A 264 20.46 -2.73 10.86
C ASN A 264 19.39 -3.11 11.90
N ALA A 265 19.48 -4.36 12.36
CA ALA A 265 18.72 -4.81 13.51
C ALA A 265 19.14 -4.00 14.77
N PRO A 266 18.23 -3.73 15.71
CA PRO A 266 18.58 -3.01 16.92
C PRO A 266 19.53 -3.84 17.80
N GLY A 267 20.32 -3.14 18.65
CA GLY A 267 21.30 -3.77 19.54
C GLY A 267 20.67 -4.65 20.64
N SER A 268 21.51 -5.20 21.52
CA SER A 268 21.19 -6.22 22.53
C SER A 268 20.10 -5.84 23.54
N LYS A 269 19.73 -4.56 23.63
CA LYS A 269 18.61 -4.09 24.47
C LYS A 269 17.24 -4.52 23.94
N TYR A 270 17.17 -5.04 22.70
CA TYR A 270 15.94 -5.48 22.05
C TYR A 270 15.93 -7.00 21.93
N LYS A 271 14.78 -7.60 22.23
CA LYS A 271 14.56 -9.04 22.05
C LYS A 271 14.04 -9.33 20.65
N ARG A 272 14.69 -10.23 19.92
CA ARG A 272 14.13 -10.76 18.66
C ARG A 272 12.96 -11.67 19.00
N ILE A 273 11.87 -11.52 18.25
CA ILE A 273 10.67 -12.38 18.31
C ILE A 273 10.34 -12.84 16.88
N GLU A 274 9.54 -13.89 16.74
CA GLU A 274 9.09 -14.38 15.45
C GLU A 274 7.88 -13.60 14.93
N ALA A 275 7.70 -13.54 13.62
CA ALA A 275 6.57 -12.82 13.00
C ALA A 275 5.21 -13.36 13.49
N LYS A 276 5.09 -14.67 13.77
CA LYS A 276 3.87 -15.27 14.33
C LYS A 276 3.48 -14.70 15.70
N ASP A 277 4.47 -14.31 16.53
CA ASP A 277 4.25 -13.79 17.89
C ASP A 277 3.64 -12.38 17.83
N ILE A 278 4.01 -11.61 16.81
CA ILE A 278 3.35 -10.33 16.53
C ILE A 278 1.87 -10.53 16.21
N MET A 279 1.54 -11.52 15.38
CA MET A 279 0.13 -11.82 15.04
C MET A 279 -0.72 -12.18 16.26
N SER A 280 -0.14 -12.84 17.28
CA SER A 280 -0.85 -13.19 18.52
C SER A 280 -1.21 -11.95 19.35
N ILE A 281 -0.38 -10.91 19.32
CA ILE A 281 -0.64 -9.64 20.04
C ILE A 281 -1.88 -8.93 19.45
N PHE A 282 -2.15 -9.13 18.15
CA PHE A 282 -3.27 -8.51 17.43
C PHE A 282 -4.52 -9.40 17.36
N GLY A 283 -4.32 -10.72 17.46
CA GLY A 283 -5.39 -11.70 17.42
C GLY A 283 -6.30 -11.70 18.65
N GLY A 284 -5.94 -10.94 19.70
CA GLY A 284 -6.63 -11.00 20.99
C GLY A 284 -6.34 -12.37 21.64
N GLY A 285 -5.68 -12.37 22.79
CA GLY A 285 -5.75 -13.53 23.67
C GLY A 285 -7.23 -13.84 23.94
N ASN A 286 -7.54 -15.11 23.92
CA ASN A 286 -8.83 -15.66 24.38
C ASN A 286 -9.17 -15.11 25.76
#